data_2184c759b42112ceb73b7e3a73a51c41
#
_entry.id   2184c759b42112ceb73b7e3a73a51c41
#
_cell.length_a   1.000
_cell.length_b   1.000
_cell.length_c   1.000
_cell.angle_alpha   90.00
_cell.angle_beta   90.00
_cell.angle_gamma   90.00
#
_symmetry.space_group_name_H-M   'P 1'
#
loop_
_entity.id
_entity.type
_entity.pdbx_description
1 polymer ?
#
loop_
_entity_poly.entity_id
_entity_poly.type
_entity_poly.pdbx_seq_one_letter_code
_entity_poly.pdbx_strand_id
1 'polypeptide(L)'
;MERTLITVPNAISMVAVVGPHDDNLRVIEAAFPSVNITVRGNEITLRGPHIDCARLENLFNEMMVVIRSGHILNVDAVNRAIEMLEHEPVDHPAEVMSLNIVSNRGRTIRPKTANQKRYVDAIDDHTITFGIGPAGTGKTYLAMAMAVAALQAKKVNKIVLTRPAVEAGESLGFLPGTLSEKIDPYLRPLFDALNDMIDIDSIPRLMQSGIIEVAPLAYMRGRTLNDAFIILDEAQNTTAEQMKMFLTRLGFGSKMVITGDVTQIDLPNGQNSGLKIVRDILKDIDDIAFLELTAEDVVRHRLIGDIVKAYDKFDVARQELRHIRQQ
;
A
#
# COMPACT_ATOMS: atom_id res chain seq x y z
N MET A 1 39.11 -10.39 4.82
CA MET A 1 38.38 -9.19 5.32
C MET A 1 38.64 -8.08 4.33
N GLU A 2 37.61 -7.57 3.75
CA GLU A 2 37.68 -6.46 2.80
C GLU A 2 37.58 -5.12 3.55
N ARG A 3 38.13 -4.08 2.94
CA ARG A 3 37.98 -2.71 3.40
C ARG A 3 37.37 -1.88 2.27
N THR A 4 36.15 -1.43 2.47
CA THR A 4 35.47 -0.52 1.54
C THR A 4 35.39 0.87 2.15
N LEU A 5 35.70 1.91 1.35
CA LEU A 5 35.61 3.31 1.75
C LEU A 5 34.49 4.00 0.96
N ILE A 6 33.54 4.55 1.66
CA ILE A 6 32.44 5.33 1.08
C ILE A 6 32.62 6.79 1.46
N THR A 7 32.66 7.67 0.45
CA THR A 7 32.77 9.10 0.70
C THR A 7 31.40 9.76 0.54
N VAL A 8 30.90 10.36 1.60
CA VAL A 8 29.66 11.14 1.60
C VAL A 8 29.96 12.51 0.98
N PRO A 9 29.25 12.91 -0.10
CA PRO A 9 29.47 14.21 -0.72
C PRO A 9 29.20 15.38 0.23
N ASN A 10 29.96 16.45 0.10
CA ASN A 10 29.84 17.64 0.97
C ASN A 10 28.44 18.29 0.98
N ALA A 11 27.62 18.03 -0.06
CA ALA A 11 26.23 18.50 -0.14
C ALA A 11 25.28 17.73 0.79
N ILE A 12 25.72 16.60 1.37
CA ILE A 12 24.95 15.76 2.28
C ILE A 12 25.58 15.84 3.67
N SER A 13 24.80 16.24 4.67
CA SER A 13 25.24 16.18 6.07
C SER A 13 25.39 14.74 6.53
N MET A 14 26.50 14.40 7.20
CA MET A 14 26.68 13.06 7.77
C MET A 14 25.56 12.73 8.77
N VAL A 15 25.06 13.68 9.54
CA VAL A 15 23.93 13.50 10.45
C VAL A 15 22.66 13.06 9.70
N ALA A 16 22.47 13.50 8.46
CA ALA A 16 21.33 13.03 7.66
C ALA A 16 21.46 11.56 7.26
N VAL A 17 22.69 11.05 7.17
CA VAL A 17 22.97 9.63 6.85
C VAL A 17 22.88 8.77 8.11
N VAL A 18 23.63 9.11 9.15
CA VAL A 18 23.72 8.30 10.38
C VAL A 18 22.53 8.48 11.33
N GLY A 19 21.73 9.52 11.11
CA GLY A 19 20.61 9.88 11.96
C GLY A 19 21.01 10.72 13.19
N PRO A 20 20.04 11.39 13.84
CA PRO A 20 20.26 12.04 15.13
C PRO A 20 20.74 11.00 16.15
N HIS A 21 21.77 11.32 16.91
CA HIS A 21 22.38 10.41 17.92
C HIS A 21 22.81 9.06 17.36
N ASP A 22 23.14 8.99 16.07
CA ASP A 22 23.53 7.76 15.34
C ASP A 22 22.43 6.68 15.29
N ASP A 23 21.16 7.05 15.40
CA ASP A 23 20.05 6.10 15.46
C ASP A 23 19.95 5.23 14.19
N ASN A 24 20.16 5.82 13.00
CA ASN A 24 20.19 5.07 11.74
C ASN A 24 21.41 4.12 11.70
N LEU A 25 22.57 4.60 12.14
CA LEU A 25 23.80 3.80 12.16
C LEU A 25 23.65 2.57 13.05
N ARG A 26 23.07 2.73 14.24
CA ARG A 26 22.82 1.60 15.16
C ARG A 26 21.95 0.51 14.57
N VAL A 27 20.96 0.91 13.80
CA VAL A 27 20.08 -0.06 13.10
C VAL A 27 20.86 -0.81 12.03
N ILE A 28 21.71 -0.11 11.27
CA ILE A 28 22.54 -0.72 10.25
C ILE A 28 23.57 -1.67 10.89
N GLU A 29 24.23 -1.27 11.97
CA GLU A 29 25.16 -2.13 12.72
C GLU A 29 24.47 -3.38 13.28
N ALA A 30 23.23 -3.24 13.76
CA ALA A 30 22.47 -4.38 14.27
C ALA A 30 22.08 -5.37 13.16
N ALA A 31 21.79 -4.89 11.95
CA ALA A 31 21.46 -5.72 10.81
C ALA A 31 22.69 -6.42 10.18
N PHE A 32 23.88 -5.81 10.28
CA PHE A 32 25.12 -6.33 9.71
C PHE A 32 26.22 -6.54 10.79
N PRO A 33 26.02 -7.44 11.77
CA PRO A 33 26.95 -7.62 12.88
C PRO A 33 28.31 -8.17 12.47
N SER A 34 28.45 -8.71 11.26
CA SER A 34 29.69 -9.21 10.67
C SER A 34 30.63 -8.10 10.16
N VAL A 35 30.13 -6.85 10.04
CA VAL A 35 30.88 -5.71 9.47
C VAL A 35 31.13 -4.65 10.54
N ASN A 36 32.40 -4.26 10.70
CA ASN A 36 32.75 -3.10 11.52
C ASN A 36 32.61 -1.83 10.69
N ILE A 37 31.72 -0.93 11.12
CA ILE A 37 31.44 0.36 10.47
C ILE A 37 32.14 1.46 11.28
N THR A 38 32.92 2.30 10.60
CA THR A 38 33.59 3.44 11.23
C THR A 38 33.31 4.71 10.44
N VAL A 39 32.77 5.73 11.10
CA VAL A 39 32.46 7.03 10.51
C VAL A 39 33.47 8.06 11.00
N ARG A 40 34.13 8.78 10.06
CA ARG A 40 35.05 9.87 10.38
C ARG A 40 34.90 11.01 9.37
N GLY A 41 34.46 12.16 9.82
CA GLY A 41 34.21 13.32 8.95
C GLY A 41 33.13 12.99 7.92
N ASN A 42 33.50 12.97 6.63
CA ASN A 42 32.63 12.61 5.52
C ASN A 42 32.91 11.22 4.95
N GLU A 43 33.65 10.38 5.68
CA GLU A 43 34.05 9.04 5.25
C GLU A 43 33.42 7.96 6.12
N ILE A 44 32.89 6.90 5.49
CA ILE A 44 32.40 5.68 6.13
C ILE A 44 33.32 4.54 5.68
N THR A 45 33.98 3.90 6.62
CA THR A 45 34.85 2.74 6.37
C THR A 45 34.14 1.47 6.84
N LEU A 46 34.00 0.50 5.93
CA LEU A 46 33.44 -0.83 6.19
C LEU A 46 34.60 -1.85 6.25
N ARG A 47 34.56 -2.76 7.22
CA ARG A 47 35.52 -3.87 7.35
C ARG A 47 34.76 -5.14 7.72
N GLY A 48 34.73 -6.11 6.79
CA GLY A 48 34.02 -7.36 7.01
C GLY A 48 34.09 -8.34 5.83
N PRO A 49 33.16 -9.29 5.74
CA PRO A 49 32.99 -10.15 4.57
C PRO A 49 32.66 -9.32 3.32
N HIS A 50 33.18 -9.74 2.16
CA HIS A 50 32.97 -9.04 0.88
C HIS A 50 31.49 -8.79 0.57
N ILE A 51 30.66 -9.83 0.69
CA ILE A 51 29.22 -9.77 0.38
C ILE A 51 28.51 -8.72 1.23
N ASP A 52 28.77 -8.71 2.54
CA ASP A 52 28.13 -7.77 3.46
C ASP A 52 28.63 -6.34 3.25
N CYS A 53 29.93 -6.17 2.96
CA CYS A 53 30.48 -4.86 2.63
C CYS A 53 29.88 -4.32 1.34
N ALA A 54 29.67 -5.14 0.30
CA ALA A 54 29.04 -4.72 -0.95
C ALA A 54 27.56 -4.34 -0.77
N ARG A 55 26.81 -5.10 0.05
CA ARG A 55 25.42 -4.77 0.42
C ARG A 55 25.34 -3.44 1.17
N LEU A 56 26.22 -3.21 2.13
CA LEU A 56 26.28 -1.96 2.88
C LEU A 56 26.68 -0.78 2.00
N GLU A 57 27.63 -0.97 1.09
CA GLU A 57 28.00 0.07 0.11
C GLU A 57 26.81 0.48 -0.73
N ASN A 58 26.03 -0.50 -1.23
CA ASN A 58 24.79 -0.23 -1.95
C ASN A 58 23.78 0.51 -1.07
N LEU A 59 23.54 0.04 0.17
CA LEU A 59 22.63 0.69 1.13
C LEU A 59 22.98 2.17 1.34
N PHE A 60 24.25 2.48 1.63
CA PHE A 60 24.67 3.87 1.84
C PHE A 60 24.52 4.71 0.58
N ASN A 61 24.81 4.16 -0.61
CA ASN A 61 24.62 4.86 -1.88
C ASN A 61 23.14 5.18 -2.10
N GLU A 62 22.24 4.22 -1.92
CA GLU A 62 20.78 4.41 -2.01
C GLU A 62 20.28 5.46 -1.00
N MET A 63 20.73 5.40 0.26
CA MET A 63 20.42 6.39 1.30
C MET A 63 20.84 7.80 0.87
N MET A 64 22.03 7.96 0.27
CA MET A 64 22.51 9.25 -0.23
C MET A 64 21.64 9.77 -1.38
N VAL A 65 21.13 8.92 -2.25
CA VAL A 65 20.22 9.31 -3.33
C VAL A 65 18.89 9.82 -2.73
N VAL A 66 18.32 9.12 -1.74
CA VAL A 66 17.12 9.53 -1.03
C VAL A 66 17.28 10.90 -0.36
N ILE A 67 18.41 11.13 0.31
CA ILE A 67 18.70 12.43 0.96
C ILE A 67 18.85 13.54 -0.08
N ARG A 68 19.52 13.30 -1.21
CA ARG A 68 19.67 14.28 -2.31
C ARG A 68 18.34 14.69 -2.93
N SER A 69 17.36 13.78 -2.97
CA SER A 69 16.00 14.09 -3.43
C SER A 69 15.16 14.88 -2.39
N GLY A 70 15.79 15.32 -1.28
CA GLY A 70 15.16 16.16 -0.26
C GLY A 70 14.37 15.39 0.81
N HIS A 71 14.56 14.06 0.89
CA HIS A 71 13.85 13.24 1.87
C HIS A 71 14.66 13.04 3.15
N ILE A 72 13.96 12.99 4.28
CA ILE A 72 14.55 12.71 5.58
C ILE A 72 14.50 11.20 5.82
N LEU A 73 15.67 10.60 6.10
CA LEU A 73 15.77 9.22 6.52
C LEU A 73 15.56 9.13 8.04
N ASN A 74 14.58 8.36 8.45
CA ASN A 74 14.40 7.93 9.83
C ASN A 74 14.69 6.43 9.96
N VAL A 75 14.74 5.93 11.18
CA VAL A 75 15.00 4.52 11.51
C VAL A 75 14.09 3.56 10.74
N ASP A 76 12.79 3.89 10.62
CA ASP A 76 11.84 3.03 9.89
C ASP A 76 12.13 2.99 8.38
N ALA A 77 12.60 4.09 7.79
CA ALA A 77 12.99 4.13 6.38
C ALA A 77 14.26 3.32 6.14
N VAL A 78 15.23 3.38 7.07
CA VAL A 78 16.47 2.61 6.98
C VAL A 78 16.19 1.11 7.13
N ASN A 79 15.35 0.69 8.09
CA ASN A 79 14.95 -0.71 8.22
C ASN A 79 14.33 -1.25 6.93
N ARG A 80 13.40 -0.50 6.31
CA ARG A 80 12.80 -0.91 5.04
C ARG A 80 13.81 -0.98 3.89
N ALA A 81 14.78 -0.06 3.86
CA ALA A 81 15.84 -0.12 2.84
C ALA A 81 16.71 -1.37 3.01
N ILE A 82 17.00 -1.77 4.26
CA ILE A 82 17.72 -3.01 4.56
C ILE A 82 16.91 -4.23 4.10
N GLU A 83 15.62 -4.29 4.46
CA GLU A 83 14.71 -5.39 4.06
C GLU A 83 14.63 -5.52 2.53
N MET A 84 14.52 -4.40 1.79
CA MET A 84 14.50 -4.42 0.32
C MET A 84 15.77 -5.01 -0.29
N LEU A 85 16.95 -4.73 0.30
CA LEU A 85 18.23 -5.25 -0.18
C LEU A 85 18.47 -6.73 0.16
N GLU A 86 17.73 -7.29 1.12
CA GLU A 86 17.81 -8.70 1.48
C GLU A 86 17.01 -9.62 0.53
N HIS A 87 15.90 -9.11 -0.03
CA HIS A 87 14.90 -9.96 -0.70
C HIS A 87 15.08 -10.08 -2.22
N GLU A 88 15.58 -9.04 -2.93
CA GLU A 88 15.95 -9.17 -4.35
C GLU A 88 16.89 -8.05 -4.84
N PRO A 89 17.85 -8.36 -5.76
CA PRO A 89 18.84 -7.37 -6.27
C PRO A 89 18.26 -6.37 -7.28
N VAL A 90 16.95 -6.40 -7.57
CA VAL A 90 16.30 -5.61 -8.64
C VAL A 90 15.65 -4.34 -8.12
N ASP A 91 15.33 -4.27 -6.82
CA ASP A 91 14.61 -3.12 -6.28
C ASP A 91 15.58 -2.11 -5.67
N HIS A 92 15.65 -0.93 -6.29
CA HIS A 92 16.46 0.19 -5.78
C HIS A 92 15.66 0.95 -4.71
N PRO A 93 16.05 0.90 -3.42
CA PRO A 93 15.36 1.62 -2.33
C PRO A 93 15.13 3.10 -2.63
N ALA A 94 16.08 3.75 -3.31
CA ALA A 94 15.94 5.15 -3.70
C ALA A 94 14.80 5.40 -4.68
N GLU A 95 14.53 4.52 -5.63
CA GLU A 95 13.41 4.65 -6.56
C GLU A 95 12.07 4.54 -5.85
N VAL A 96 11.97 3.58 -4.92
CA VAL A 96 10.77 3.40 -4.09
C VAL A 96 10.53 4.61 -3.20
N MET A 97 11.57 5.07 -2.50
CA MET A 97 11.45 6.13 -1.48
C MET A 97 11.37 7.54 -2.06
N SER A 98 11.85 7.79 -3.29
CA SER A 98 11.81 9.10 -3.93
C SER A 98 10.51 9.35 -4.69
N LEU A 99 9.71 8.34 -4.99
CA LEU A 99 8.45 8.49 -5.70
C LEU A 99 7.43 9.22 -4.81
N ASN A 100 7.00 10.40 -5.25
CA ASN A 100 5.95 11.19 -4.60
C ASN A 100 4.67 11.09 -5.42
N ILE A 101 3.63 10.48 -4.87
CA ILE A 101 2.33 10.34 -5.55
C ILE A 101 1.51 11.61 -5.35
N VAL A 102 1.27 11.98 -4.10
CA VAL A 102 0.50 13.17 -3.69
C VAL A 102 1.14 13.82 -2.49
N SER A 103 1.13 15.16 -2.47
CA SER A 103 1.53 15.93 -1.28
C SER A 103 0.37 16.82 -0.83
N ASN A 104 -0.01 16.73 0.44
CA ASN A 104 -1.04 17.56 1.06
C ASN A 104 -0.57 18.03 2.44
N ARG A 105 -0.65 19.34 2.71
CA ARG A 105 -0.29 19.97 4.01
C ARG A 105 1.08 19.51 4.55
N GLY A 106 2.08 19.34 3.68
CA GLY A 106 3.42 18.90 4.07
C GLY A 106 3.57 17.40 4.30
N ARG A 107 2.51 16.61 4.13
CA ARG A 107 2.56 15.14 4.11
C ARG A 107 2.65 14.66 2.67
N THR A 108 3.61 13.81 2.39
CA THR A 108 3.79 13.20 1.07
C THR A 108 3.44 11.73 1.15
N ILE A 109 2.56 11.29 0.24
CA ILE A 109 2.18 9.89 0.11
C ILE A 109 3.07 9.25 -0.93
N ARG A 110 3.68 8.11 -0.57
CA ARG A 110 4.61 7.35 -1.40
C ARG A 110 4.53 5.86 -1.09
N PRO A 111 4.97 5.00 -2.02
CA PRO A 111 5.19 3.59 -1.73
C PRO A 111 6.25 3.47 -0.61
N LYS A 112 6.13 2.44 0.20
CA LYS A 112 7.06 2.14 1.30
C LYS A 112 7.76 0.80 1.12
N THR A 113 7.28 -0.03 0.19
CA THR A 113 7.85 -1.32 -0.17
C THR A 113 7.97 -1.43 -1.70
N ALA A 114 8.78 -2.36 -2.16
CA ALA A 114 8.95 -2.66 -3.57
C ALA A 114 7.64 -3.09 -4.25
N ASN A 115 6.88 -3.99 -3.61
CA ASN A 115 5.58 -4.42 -4.14
C ASN A 115 4.57 -3.28 -4.21
N GLN A 116 4.59 -2.36 -3.22
CA GLN A 116 3.78 -1.14 -3.28
C GLN A 116 4.19 -0.25 -4.47
N LYS A 117 5.49 -0.14 -4.76
CA LYS A 117 6.00 0.60 -5.94
C LYS A 117 5.51 -0.05 -7.23
N ARG A 118 5.69 -1.38 -7.38
CA ARG A 118 5.18 -2.14 -8.54
C ARG A 118 3.67 -1.96 -8.72
N TYR A 119 2.92 -1.93 -7.61
CA TYR A 119 1.48 -1.68 -7.64
C TYR A 119 1.14 -0.28 -8.14
N VAL A 120 1.84 0.74 -7.68
CA VAL A 120 1.67 2.13 -8.14
C VAL A 120 2.02 2.26 -9.63
N ASP A 121 3.12 1.65 -10.08
CA ASP A 121 3.53 1.64 -11.48
C ASP A 121 2.47 0.94 -12.35
N ALA A 122 1.99 -0.23 -11.92
CA ALA A 122 0.93 -0.93 -12.64
C ALA A 122 -0.36 -0.12 -12.75
N ILE A 123 -0.71 0.66 -11.72
CA ILE A 123 -1.86 1.59 -11.80
C ILE A 123 -1.61 2.69 -12.85
N ASP A 124 -0.39 3.21 -12.97
CA ASP A 124 -0.10 4.23 -14.00
C ASP A 124 -0.10 3.63 -15.41
N ASP A 125 0.42 2.43 -15.58
CA ASP A 125 0.64 1.79 -16.87
C ASP A 125 -0.61 1.09 -17.45
N HIS A 126 -1.54 0.58 -16.61
CA HIS A 126 -2.68 -0.23 -17.07
C HIS A 126 -4.02 0.46 -16.85
N THR A 127 -4.99 0.15 -17.70
CA THR A 127 -6.37 0.65 -17.59
C THR A 127 -7.11 0.00 -16.41
N ILE A 128 -6.89 -1.28 -16.16
CA ILE A 128 -7.47 -2.02 -15.03
C ILE A 128 -6.35 -2.65 -14.20
N THR A 129 -6.34 -2.36 -12.90
CA THR A 129 -5.36 -2.94 -11.98
C THR A 129 -6.05 -3.57 -10.77
N PHE A 130 -5.70 -4.82 -10.50
CA PHE A 130 -6.12 -5.54 -9.31
C PHE A 130 -4.99 -5.52 -8.27
N GLY A 131 -5.26 -4.97 -7.10
CA GLY A 131 -4.38 -5.00 -5.93
C GLY A 131 -4.91 -5.98 -4.89
N ILE A 132 -4.29 -7.15 -4.77
CA ILE A 132 -4.76 -8.25 -3.92
C ILE A 132 -3.74 -8.48 -2.80
N GLY A 133 -4.20 -8.67 -1.57
CA GLY A 133 -3.30 -8.97 -0.45
C GLY A 133 -3.92 -8.67 0.92
N PRO A 134 -3.20 -8.93 2.01
CA PRO A 134 -3.70 -8.77 3.38
C PRO A 134 -4.09 -7.34 3.72
N ALA A 135 -4.91 -7.19 4.75
CA ALA A 135 -5.25 -5.89 5.31
C ALA A 135 -4.00 -5.14 5.81
N GLY A 136 -3.94 -3.83 5.59
CA GLY A 136 -2.83 -2.99 6.04
C GLY A 136 -1.63 -2.91 5.09
N THR A 137 -1.67 -3.55 3.92
CA THR A 137 -0.64 -3.43 2.87
C THR A 137 -0.76 -2.14 2.03
N GLY A 138 -1.72 -1.27 2.33
CA GLY A 138 -1.87 0.03 1.67
C GLY A 138 -2.58 0.03 0.32
N LYS A 139 -3.18 -1.08 -0.13
CA LYS A 139 -3.86 -1.22 -1.44
C LYS A 139 -4.80 -0.06 -1.75
N THR A 140 -5.83 0.09 -0.94
CA THR A 140 -6.86 1.12 -1.10
C THR A 140 -6.28 2.53 -0.94
N TYR A 141 -5.40 2.71 0.03
CA TYR A 141 -4.76 3.99 0.30
C TYR A 141 -3.90 4.49 -0.88
N LEU A 142 -3.07 3.62 -1.47
CA LEU A 142 -2.26 3.95 -2.65
C LEU A 142 -3.12 4.15 -3.90
N ALA A 143 -4.16 3.33 -4.11
CA ALA A 143 -5.11 3.52 -5.20
C ALA A 143 -5.79 4.89 -5.12
N MET A 144 -6.19 5.31 -3.92
CA MET A 144 -6.79 6.64 -3.70
C MET A 144 -5.79 7.77 -3.92
N ALA A 145 -4.53 7.59 -3.51
CA ALA A 145 -3.49 8.57 -3.80
C ALA A 145 -3.27 8.74 -5.31
N MET A 146 -3.24 7.64 -6.06
CA MET A 146 -3.16 7.66 -7.53
C MET A 146 -4.37 8.34 -8.17
N ALA A 147 -5.57 8.09 -7.65
CA ALA A 147 -6.79 8.76 -8.12
C ALA A 147 -6.74 10.27 -7.91
N VAL A 148 -6.30 10.71 -6.73
CA VAL A 148 -6.15 12.14 -6.42
C VAL A 148 -5.07 12.78 -7.30
N ALA A 149 -3.93 12.11 -7.50
CA ALA A 149 -2.87 12.57 -8.40
C ALA A 149 -3.38 12.71 -9.85
N ALA A 150 -4.14 11.72 -10.35
CA ALA A 150 -4.73 11.76 -11.68
C ALA A 150 -5.74 12.91 -11.84
N LEU A 151 -6.57 13.18 -10.82
CA LEU A 151 -7.51 14.30 -10.80
C LEU A 151 -6.76 15.65 -10.78
N GLN A 152 -5.74 15.80 -9.95
CA GLN A 152 -4.92 17.02 -9.88
C GLN A 152 -4.16 17.28 -11.19
N ALA A 153 -3.67 16.21 -11.82
CA ALA A 153 -3.02 16.27 -13.14
C ALA A 153 -4.01 16.42 -14.31
N LYS A 154 -5.32 16.47 -14.04
CA LYS A 154 -6.39 16.53 -15.05
C LYS A 154 -6.36 15.37 -16.07
N LYS A 155 -5.80 14.22 -15.68
CA LYS A 155 -5.86 12.98 -16.45
C LYS A 155 -7.28 12.39 -16.45
N VAL A 156 -8.04 12.68 -15.37
CA VAL A 156 -9.46 12.32 -15.21
C VAL A 156 -10.26 13.52 -14.69
N ASN A 157 -11.58 13.49 -14.88
CA ASN A 157 -12.47 14.57 -14.47
C ASN A 157 -13.18 14.26 -13.15
N LYS A 158 -13.19 13.00 -12.72
CA LYS A 158 -13.86 12.58 -11.48
C LYS A 158 -13.21 11.34 -10.86
N ILE A 159 -13.44 11.18 -9.56
CA ILE A 159 -13.11 9.98 -8.79
C ILE A 159 -14.41 9.32 -8.36
N VAL A 160 -14.53 8.01 -8.58
CA VAL A 160 -15.66 7.20 -8.11
C VAL A 160 -15.15 6.13 -7.19
N LEU A 161 -15.54 6.22 -5.91
CA LEU A 161 -15.19 5.25 -4.88
C LEU A 161 -16.39 4.37 -4.60
N THR A 162 -16.24 3.07 -4.73
CA THR A 162 -17.32 2.13 -4.51
C THR A 162 -16.88 0.93 -3.68
N ARG A 163 -17.84 0.38 -2.95
CA ARG A 163 -17.63 -0.78 -2.08
C ARG A 163 -18.89 -1.66 -2.12
N PRO A 164 -18.76 -3.00 -2.12
CA PRO A 164 -19.92 -3.86 -1.95
C PRO A 164 -20.53 -3.61 -0.57
N ALA A 165 -21.84 -3.45 -0.51
CA ALA A 165 -22.57 -3.43 0.74
C ALA A 165 -22.76 -4.88 1.18
N VAL A 166 -21.88 -5.37 2.06
CA VAL A 166 -22.01 -6.70 2.66
C VAL A 166 -22.48 -6.54 4.07
N GLU A 167 -23.54 -7.25 4.40
CA GLU A 167 -24.03 -7.37 5.77
C GLU A 167 -23.11 -8.32 6.55
N ALA A 168 -22.08 -7.78 7.20
CA ALA A 168 -21.24 -8.56 8.12
C ALA A 168 -22.05 -8.91 9.37
N GLY A 169 -22.90 -9.95 9.27
CA GLY A 169 -23.65 -10.50 10.40
C GLY A 169 -24.81 -9.65 10.94
N GLU A 170 -24.89 -8.36 10.59
CA GLU A 170 -25.99 -7.47 10.92
C GLU A 170 -26.68 -7.03 9.64
N SER A 171 -27.95 -7.48 9.47
CA SER A 171 -28.75 -7.07 8.32
C SER A 171 -28.90 -5.55 8.30
N LEU A 172 -28.60 -4.88 7.19
CA LEU A 172 -28.83 -3.44 6.98
C LEU A 172 -30.27 -3.01 7.38
N GLY A 173 -31.19 -3.97 7.45
CA GLY A 173 -32.54 -3.79 7.93
C GLY A 173 -32.67 -3.43 9.42
N PHE A 174 -31.69 -3.76 10.26
CA PHE A 174 -31.76 -3.50 11.71
C PHE A 174 -31.18 -2.14 12.13
N LEU A 175 -30.42 -1.46 11.29
CA LEU A 175 -29.91 -0.13 11.60
C LEU A 175 -31.03 0.92 11.38
N PRO A 176 -31.31 1.80 12.37
CA PRO A 176 -32.24 2.91 12.19
C PRO A 176 -31.65 3.94 11.22
N GLY A 177 -32.51 4.60 10.43
CA GLY A 177 -32.10 5.68 9.52
C GLY A 177 -32.35 5.40 8.03
N THR A 178 -32.05 6.38 7.20
CA THR A 178 -32.11 6.31 5.76
C THR A 178 -31.06 5.33 5.20
N LEU A 179 -31.23 4.85 3.98
CA LEU A 179 -30.24 3.96 3.33
C LEU A 179 -28.85 4.59 3.31
N SER A 180 -28.75 5.89 3.10
CA SER A 180 -27.49 6.64 3.12
C SER A 180 -26.82 6.59 4.48
N GLU A 181 -27.56 6.82 5.57
CA GLU A 181 -27.03 6.74 6.94
C GLU A 181 -26.57 5.35 7.34
N LYS A 182 -27.21 4.31 6.79
CA LYS A 182 -26.83 2.91 7.03
C LYS A 182 -25.55 2.49 6.30
N ILE A 183 -25.26 3.12 5.18
CA ILE A 183 -24.07 2.82 4.34
C ILE A 183 -22.86 3.66 4.78
N ASP A 184 -23.07 4.83 5.40
CA ASP A 184 -22.03 5.76 5.81
C ASP A 184 -20.89 5.11 6.64
N PRO A 185 -21.15 4.21 7.63
CA PRO A 185 -20.08 3.56 8.38
C PRO A 185 -19.12 2.73 7.50
N TYR A 186 -19.62 2.10 6.44
CA TYR A 186 -18.81 1.28 5.55
C TYR A 186 -17.94 2.11 4.59
N LEU A 187 -18.35 3.35 4.35
CA LEU A 187 -17.63 4.29 3.48
C LEU A 187 -16.66 5.19 4.26
N ARG A 188 -16.77 5.24 5.59
CA ARG A 188 -15.94 6.09 6.45
C ARG A 188 -14.43 5.91 6.23
N PRO A 189 -13.86 4.68 6.09
CA PRO A 189 -12.44 4.51 5.81
C PRO A 189 -11.97 5.17 4.50
N LEU A 190 -12.84 5.28 3.50
CA LEU A 190 -12.54 5.97 2.25
C LEU A 190 -12.49 7.50 2.46
N PHE A 191 -13.40 8.05 3.28
CA PHE A 191 -13.36 9.46 3.65
C PHE A 191 -12.12 9.81 4.48
N ASP A 192 -11.72 8.94 5.41
CA ASP A 192 -10.52 9.15 6.22
C ASP A 192 -9.27 9.23 5.33
N ALA A 193 -9.17 8.33 4.34
CA ALA A 193 -8.06 8.35 3.38
C ALA A 193 -8.10 9.61 2.48
N LEU A 194 -9.28 10.06 2.02
CA LEU A 194 -9.41 11.31 1.27
C LEU A 194 -8.96 12.53 2.08
N ASN A 195 -9.26 12.57 3.38
CA ASN A 195 -8.85 13.65 4.29
C ASN A 195 -7.33 13.79 4.42
N ASP A 196 -6.58 12.70 4.25
CA ASP A 196 -5.11 12.74 4.23
C ASP A 196 -4.57 13.33 2.92
N MET A 197 -5.31 13.24 1.82
CA MET A 197 -4.85 13.52 0.45
C MET A 197 -5.34 14.84 -0.11
N ILE A 198 -6.50 15.29 0.33
CA ILE A 198 -7.19 16.52 -0.14
C ILE A 198 -7.46 17.41 1.07
N ASP A 199 -7.49 18.71 0.85
CA ASP A 199 -7.90 19.64 1.90
C ASP A 199 -9.33 19.36 2.35
N ILE A 200 -9.51 19.13 3.65
CA ILE A 200 -10.77 18.68 4.25
C ILE A 200 -11.93 19.64 3.93
N ASP A 201 -11.65 20.95 3.85
CA ASP A 201 -12.66 21.96 3.53
C ASP A 201 -13.09 21.92 2.06
N SER A 202 -12.31 21.27 1.20
CA SER A 202 -12.59 21.11 -0.22
C SER A 202 -13.46 19.88 -0.53
N ILE A 203 -13.40 18.83 0.29
CA ILE A 203 -14.07 17.55 0.05
C ILE A 203 -15.60 17.72 -0.12
N PRO A 204 -16.33 18.43 0.76
CA PRO A 204 -17.77 18.60 0.61
C PRO A 204 -18.15 19.27 -0.72
N ARG A 205 -17.36 20.25 -1.17
CA ARG A 205 -17.57 20.94 -2.46
C ARG A 205 -17.33 20.00 -3.64
N LEU A 206 -16.26 19.19 -3.60
CA LEU A 206 -15.94 18.23 -4.65
C LEU A 206 -17.01 17.14 -4.74
N MET A 207 -17.57 16.71 -3.62
CA MET A 207 -18.66 15.75 -3.58
C MET A 207 -19.98 16.38 -4.11
N GLN A 208 -20.31 17.58 -3.68
CA GLN A 208 -21.52 18.28 -4.15
C GLN A 208 -21.49 18.55 -5.64
N SER A 209 -20.31 18.81 -6.22
CA SER A 209 -20.13 19.00 -7.66
C SER A 209 -20.05 17.67 -8.45
N GLY A 210 -20.04 16.52 -7.78
CA GLY A 210 -19.92 15.20 -8.41
C GLY A 210 -18.51 14.89 -8.95
N ILE A 211 -17.49 15.68 -8.56
CA ILE A 211 -16.09 15.41 -8.90
C ILE A 211 -15.57 14.23 -8.07
N ILE A 212 -16.01 14.11 -6.83
CA ILE A 212 -15.79 12.91 -6.01
C ILE A 212 -17.14 12.30 -5.69
N GLU A 213 -17.31 11.05 -6.04
CA GLU A 213 -18.50 10.26 -5.74
C GLU A 213 -18.12 9.06 -4.88
N VAL A 214 -18.82 8.87 -3.76
CA VAL A 214 -18.68 7.69 -2.89
C VAL A 214 -20.04 7.02 -2.85
N ALA A 215 -20.14 5.79 -3.37
CA ALA A 215 -21.41 5.11 -3.52
C ALA A 215 -21.28 3.59 -3.42
N PRO A 216 -22.33 2.88 -2.97
CA PRO A 216 -22.37 1.42 -2.99
C PRO A 216 -22.24 0.88 -4.41
N LEU A 217 -21.65 -0.32 -4.54
CA LEU A 217 -21.46 -1.01 -5.82
C LEU A 217 -22.78 -1.17 -6.61
N ALA A 218 -23.89 -1.38 -5.95
CA ALA A 218 -25.19 -1.52 -6.57
C ALA A 218 -25.59 -0.29 -7.43
N TYR A 219 -25.13 0.90 -7.06
CA TYR A 219 -25.43 2.14 -7.77
C TYR A 219 -24.61 2.32 -9.06
N MET A 220 -23.68 1.44 -9.32
CA MET A 220 -22.90 1.42 -10.58
C MET A 220 -23.68 0.77 -11.73
N ARG A 221 -24.74 0.03 -11.42
CA ARG A 221 -25.52 -0.69 -12.45
C ARG A 221 -26.14 0.25 -13.49
N GLY A 222 -25.97 -0.09 -14.78
CA GLY A 222 -26.54 0.68 -15.89
C GLY A 222 -25.79 1.96 -16.24
N ARG A 223 -24.69 2.25 -15.58
CA ARG A 223 -23.86 3.44 -15.82
C ARG A 223 -22.72 3.13 -16.79
N THR A 224 -22.22 4.15 -17.47
CA THR A 224 -20.91 4.17 -18.14
C THR A 224 -20.11 5.31 -17.54
N LEU A 225 -18.93 5.00 -17.02
CA LEU A 225 -18.10 5.95 -16.28
C LEU A 225 -16.96 6.40 -17.20
N ASN A 226 -17.13 7.56 -17.84
CA ASN A 226 -16.12 8.17 -18.71
C ASN A 226 -15.27 9.17 -17.95
N ASP A 227 -14.00 9.32 -18.36
CA ASP A 227 -13.03 10.28 -17.82
C ASP A 227 -12.94 10.21 -16.30
N ALA A 228 -12.97 8.98 -15.76
CA ALA A 228 -13.08 8.72 -14.34
C ALA A 228 -11.96 7.82 -13.84
N PHE A 229 -11.48 8.09 -12.62
CA PHE A 229 -10.71 7.11 -11.84
C PHE A 229 -11.65 6.39 -10.90
N ILE A 230 -11.79 5.08 -11.06
CA ILE A 230 -12.81 4.28 -10.37
C ILE A 230 -12.11 3.28 -9.46
N ILE A 231 -12.50 3.25 -8.18
CA ILE A 231 -11.96 2.31 -7.21
C ILE A 231 -13.08 1.43 -6.68
N LEU A 232 -12.91 0.12 -6.78
CA LEU A 232 -13.71 -0.88 -6.07
C LEU A 232 -12.92 -1.43 -4.90
N ASP A 233 -13.30 -1.06 -3.70
CA ASP A 233 -12.68 -1.55 -2.46
C ASP A 233 -13.44 -2.75 -1.90
N GLU A 234 -12.75 -3.62 -1.13
CA GLU A 234 -13.29 -4.87 -0.53
C GLU A 234 -13.94 -5.80 -1.58
N ALA A 235 -13.32 -5.88 -2.75
CA ALA A 235 -13.84 -6.60 -3.90
C ALA A 235 -13.97 -8.11 -3.68
N GLN A 236 -13.31 -8.70 -2.66
CA GLN A 236 -13.53 -10.09 -2.28
C GLN A 236 -14.97 -10.39 -1.88
N ASN A 237 -15.71 -9.35 -1.49
CA ASN A 237 -17.11 -9.42 -1.11
C ASN A 237 -18.07 -9.17 -2.28
N THR A 238 -17.61 -9.34 -3.52
CA THR A 238 -18.45 -9.35 -4.73
C THR A 238 -18.68 -10.77 -5.23
N THR A 239 -19.85 -11.01 -5.82
CA THR A 239 -20.06 -12.22 -6.64
C THR A 239 -19.42 -12.04 -8.03
N ALA A 240 -19.34 -13.15 -8.81
CA ALA A 240 -18.86 -13.08 -10.19
C ALA A 240 -19.70 -12.15 -11.06
N GLU A 241 -21.01 -12.14 -10.88
CA GLU A 241 -21.94 -11.31 -11.63
C GLU A 241 -21.75 -9.83 -11.26
N GLN A 242 -21.54 -9.53 -9.97
CA GLN A 242 -21.27 -8.16 -9.50
C GLN A 242 -19.92 -7.65 -10.02
N MET A 243 -18.87 -8.48 -9.98
CA MET A 243 -17.57 -8.14 -10.57
C MET A 243 -17.69 -7.87 -12.06
N LYS A 244 -18.34 -8.75 -12.83
CA LYS A 244 -18.61 -8.52 -14.26
C LYS A 244 -19.42 -7.25 -14.50
N MET A 245 -20.47 -7.05 -13.71
CA MET A 245 -21.30 -5.84 -13.79
C MET A 245 -20.45 -4.59 -13.58
N PHE A 246 -19.56 -4.58 -12.60
CA PHE A 246 -18.68 -3.45 -12.30
C PHE A 246 -17.66 -3.19 -13.41
N LEU A 247 -16.90 -4.20 -13.83
CA LEU A 247 -15.86 -4.06 -14.84
C LEU A 247 -16.43 -3.53 -16.17
N THR A 248 -17.67 -3.90 -16.51
CA THR A 248 -18.35 -3.40 -17.69
C THR A 248 -18.88 -1.96 -17.57
N ARG A 249 -18.60 -1.25 -16.48
CA ARG A 249 -18.87 0.21 -16.32
C ARG A 249 -17.73 1.07 -16.85
N LEU A 250 -16.61 0.49 -17.20
CA LEU A 250 -15.46 1.20 -17.76
C LEU A 250 -15.89 1.98 -19.02
N GLY A 251 -15.67 3.28 -18.99
CA GLY A 251 -15.88 4.18 -20.10
C GLY A 251 -14.58 4.69 -20.68
N PHE A 252 -14.68 5.49 -21.73
CA PHE A 252 -13.50 6.09 -22.37
C PHE A 252 -12.77 7.04 -21.43
N GLY A 253 -11.42 7.06 -21.52
CA GLY A 253 -10.58 7.93 -20.70
C GLY A 253 -10.59 7.59 -19.20
N SER A 254 -11.05 6.39 -18.84
CA SER A 254 -11.17 5.96 -17.44
C SER A 254 -10.14 4.92 -17.07
N LYS A 255 -9.87 4.84 -15.78
CA LYS A 255 -8.99 3.88 -15.13
C LYS A 255 -9.73 3.22 -13.97
N MET A 256 -9.57 1.90 -13.80
CA MET A 256 -10.17 1.13 -12.72
C MET A 256 -9.10 0.49 -11.85
N VAL A 257 -9.27 0.61 -10.54
CA VAL A 257 -8.46 -0.12 -9.55
C VAL A 257 -9.38 -0.93 -8.65
N ILE A 258 -9.10 -2.21 -8.55
CA ILE A 258 -9.87 -3.17 -7.75
C ILE A 258 -8.99 -3.64 -6.59
N THR A 259 -9.41 -3.40 -5.34
CA THR A 259 -8.67 -3.79 -4.15
C THR A 259 -9.43 -4.83 -3.34
N GLY A 260 -8.71 -5.78 -2.75
CA GLY A 260 -9.34 -6.79 -1.91
C GLY A 260 -8.37 -7.73 -1.20
N ASP A 261 -8.92 -8.49 -0.27
CA ASP A 261 -8.23 -9.52 0.51
C ASP A 261 -8.99 -10.85 0.38
N VAL A 262 -8.43 -11.79 -0.38
CA VAL A 262 -9.08 -13.09 -0.63
C VAL A 262 -9.18 -13.99 0.62
N THR A 263 -8.56 -13.59 1.72
CA THR A 263 -8.66 -14.28 3.02
C THR A 263 -9.84 -13.80 3.87
N GLN A 264 -10.38 -12.58 3.58
CA GLN A 264 -11.44 -11.93 4.36
C GLN A 264 -12.74 -11.87 3.55
N ILE A 265 -13.33 -13.05 3.25
CA ILE A 265 -14.57 -13.15 2.49
C ILE A 265 -15.75 -13.26 3.43
N ASP A 266 -16.64 -12.27 3.40
CA ASP A 266 -17.85 -12.19 4.23
C ASP A 266 -19.13 -12.45 3.42
N LEU A 267 -19.01 -13.11 2.25
CA LEU A 267 -20.17 -13.47 1.44
C LEU A 267 -21.04 -14.55 2.13
N PRO A 268 -22.36 -14.50 1.95
CA PRO A 268 -23.25 -15.53 2.46
C PRO A 268 -22.85 -16.94 2.02
N ASN A 269 -23.15 -17.94 2.85
CA ASN A 269 -22.81 -19.32 2.62
C ASN A 269 -23.22 -19.81 1.21
N GLY A 270 -22.29 -20.39 0.47
CA GLY A 270 -22.49 -20.94 -0.87
C GLY A 270 -22.20 -19.99 -2.03
N GLN A 271 -21.85 -18.74 -1.76
CA GLN A 271 -21.42 -17.81 -2.80
C GLN A 271 -19.90 -17.78 -2.94
N ASN A 272 -19.42 -17.84 -4.18
CA ASN A 272 -18.00 -17.71 -4.49
C ASN A 272 -17.62 -16.25 -4.71
N SER A 273 -16.49 -15.83 -4.16
CA SER A 273 -15.95 -14.50 -4.38
C SER A 273 -15.57 -14.30 -5.85
N GLY A 274 -16.12 -13.22 -6.43
CA GLY A 274 -15.78 -12.78 -7.78
C GLY A 274 -14.29 -12.45 -7.93
N LEU A 275 -13.67 -11.94 -6.88
CA LEU A 275 -12.24 -11.62 -6.89
C LEU A 275 -11.35 -12.86 -7.02
N LYS A 276 -11.76 -14.00 -6.43
CA LYS A 276 -10.99 -15.26 -6.56
C LYS A 276 -10.92 -15.80 -7.97
N ILE A 277 -12.02 -15.69 -8.72
CA ILE A 277 -12.14 -16.31 -10.05
C ILE A 277 -11.80 -15.35 -11.19
N VAL A 278 -11.82 -14.04 -10.95
CA VAL A 278 -11.63 -13.02 -12.00
C VAL A 278 -10.26 -13.11 -12.65
N ARG A 279 -9.23 -13.51 -11.90
CA ARG A 279 -7.87 -13.68 -12.42
C ARG A 279 -7.82 -14.73 -13.53
N ASP A 280 -8.43 -15.91 -13.30
CA ASP A 280 -8.45 -16.98 -14.29
C ASP A 280 -9.25 -16.59 -15.55
N ILE A 281 -10.26 -15.73 -15.38
CA ILE A 281 -11.11 -15.26 -16.50
C ILE A 281 -10.40 -14.19 -17.34
N LEU A 282 -9.61 -13.29 -16.70
CA LEU A 282 -9.08 -12.10 -17.36
C LEU A 282 -7.57 -12.14 -17.62
N LYS A 283 -6.86 -13.21 -17.25
CA LYS A 283 -5.38 -13.31 -17.33
C LYS A 283 -4.80 -13.09 -18.73
N ASP A 284 -5.57 -13.37 -19.78
CA ASP A 284 -5.14 -13.28 -21.18
C ASP A 284 -5.63 -11.98 -21.86
N ILE A 285 -6.12 -11.01 -21.08
CA ILE A 285 -6.56 -9.72 -21.61
C ILE A 285 -5.48 -8.67 -21.38
N ASP A 286 -4.98 -8.09 -22.45
CA ASP A 286 -4.01 -6.99 -22.39
C ASP A 286 -4.59 -5.79 -21.63
N ASP A 287 -3.69 -4.97 -21.04
CA ASP A 287 -4.04 -3.76 -20.28
C ASP A 287 -4.80 -4.00 -18.96
N ILE A 288 -4.72 -5.27 -18.45
CA ILE A 288 -5.17 -5.66 -17.11
C ILE A 288 -3.99 -6.20 -16.31
N ALA A 289 -3.71 -5.61 -15.16
CA ALA A 289 -2.66 -6.05 -14.25
C ALA A 289 -3.21 -6.68 -12.96
N PHE A 290 -2.53 -7.72 -12.48
CA PHE A 290 -2.80 -8.36 -11.19
C PHE A 290 -1.55 -8.27 -10.32
N LEU A 291 -1.62 -7.50 -9.24
CA LEU A 291 -0.53 -7.30 -8.29
C LEU A 291 -0.89 -7.93 -6.94
N GLU A 292 0.03 -8.72 -6.44
CA GLU A 292 -0.08 -9.34 -5.12
C GLU A 292 0.81 -8.60 -4.12
N LEU A 293 0.20 -8.08 -3.06
CA LEU A 293 0.90 -7.58 -1.90
C LEU A 293 0.88 -8.65 -0.81
N THR A 294 1.97 -8.75 -0.06
CA THR A 294 2.18 -9.81 0.92
C THR A 294 2.12 -9.26 2.36
N ALA A 295 2.28 -10.14 3.34
CA ALA A 295 2.40 -9.73 4.74
C ALA A 295 3.62 -8.81 4.99
N GLU A 296 4.65 -8.87 4.15
CA GLU A 296 5.84 -8.02 4.21
C GLU A 296 5.54 -6.57 3.83
N ASP A 297 4.48 -6.34 3.03
CA ASP A 297 4.03 -5.01 2.64
C ASP A 297 3.17 -4.32 3.71
N VAL A 298 2.91 -4.97 4.84
CA VAL A 298 2.09 -4.42 5.91
C VAL A 298 2.84 -3.28 6.61
N VAL A 299 2.39 -2.05 6.36
CA VAL A 299 2.94 -0.85 6.96
C VAL A 299 2.10 -0.44 8.16
N ARG A 300 2.43 -0.97 9.32
CA ARG A 300 1.75 -0.67 10.58
C ARG A 300 2.77 -0.30 11.66
N HIS A 301 2.28 0.31 12.73
CA HIS A 301 3.10 0.52 13.92
C HIS A 301 3.63 -0.83 14.43
N ARG A 302 4.92 -0.91 14.76
CA ARG A 302 5.60 -2.16 15.23
C ARG A 302 4.78 -2.91 16.27
N LEU A 303 4.21 -2.19 17.24
CA LEU A 303 3.36 -2.76 18.28
C LEU A 303 2.14 -3.55 17.72
N ILE A 304 1.57 -3.12 16.62
CA ILE A 304 0.45 -3.83 15.98
C ILE A 304 0.91 -5.19 15.46
N GLY A 305 2.07 -5.25 14.82
CA GLY A 305 2.67 -6.52 14.40
C GLY A 305 2.92 -7.47 15.56
N ASP A 306 3.42 -6.94 16.67
CA ASP A 306 3.66 -7.74 17.89
C ASP A 306 2.35 -8.24 18.52
N ILE A 307 1.29 -7.42 18.51
CA ILE A 307 -0.05 -7.81 18.97
C ILE A 307 -0.61 -8.95 18.09
N VAL A 308 -0.57 -8.82 16.77
CA VAL A 308 -1.06 -9.87 15.84
C VAL A 308 -0.33 -11.18 16.09
N LYS A 309 1.01 -11.15 16.13
CA LYS A 309 1.81 -12.35 16.42
C LYS A 309 1.47 -12.99 17.78
N ALA A 310 1.11 -12.19 18.79
CA ALA A 310 0.72 -12.71 20.10
C ALA A 310 -0.65 -13.42 20.03
N TYR A 311 -1.63 -12.87 19.29
CA TYR A 311 -2.92 -13.51 19.07
C TYR A 311 -2.79 -14.79 18.24
N ASP A 312 -2.00 -14.79 17.17
CA ASP A 312 -1.76 -16.00 16.36
C ASP A 312 -1.18 -17.14 17.20
N LYS A 313 -0.18 -16.84 18.06
CA LYS A 313 0.38 -17.84 19.00
C LYS A 313 -0.68 -18.37 19.97
N PHE A 314 -1.54 -17.51 20.48
CA PHE A 314 -2.62 -17.92 21.39
C PHE A 314 -3.64 -18.82 20.69
N ASP A 315 -4.03 -18.50 19.46
CA ASP A 315 -5.00 -19.29 18.68
C ASP A 315 -4.45 -20.67 18.30
N VAL A 316 -3.17 -20.76 17.90
CA VAL A 316 -2.48 -22.04 17.67
C VAL A 316 -2.49 -22.89 18.93
N ALA A 317 -2.06 -22.35 20.07
CA ALA A 317 -2.05 -23.06 21.35
C ALA A 317 -3.47 -23.53 21.77
N ARG A 318 -4.50 -22.72 21.50
CA ARG A 318 -5.89 -23.05 21.78
C ARG A 318 -6.41 -24.17 20.87
N GLN A 319 -6.01 -24.22 19.61
CA GLN A 319 -6.35 -25.31 18.67
C GLN A 319 -5.69 -26.62 19.08
N GLU A 320 -4.42 -26.61 19.47
CA GLU A 320 -3.72 -27.78 19.99
C GLU A 320 -4.38 -28.34 21.25
N LEU A 321 -4.75 -27.48 22.21
CA LEU A 321 -5.47 -27.89 23.42
C LEU A 321 -6.87 -28.49 23.13
N ARG A 322 -7.55 -28.04 22.07
CA ARG A 322 -8.84 -28.63 21.63
C ARG A 322 -8.63 -30.02 21.01
N HIS A 323 -7.56 -30.21 20.21
CA HIS A 323 -7.22 -31.51 19.63
C HIS A 323 -6.87 -32.55 20.69
N ILE A 324 -6.11 -32.17 21.74
CA ILE A 324 -5.75 -33.05 22.85
C ILE A 324 -6.98 -33.45 23.69
N ARG A 325 -7.99 -32.59 23.79
CA ARG A 325 -9.23 -32.89 24.55
C ARG A 325 -10.25 -33.75 23.79
N GLN A 326 -10.05 -33.94 22.49
CA GLN A 326 -10.92 -34.77 21.61
C GLN A 326 -10.33 -36.16 21.35
N GLN A 327 -9.11 -36.44 21.82
CA GLN A 327 -8.50 -37.76 21.93
C GLN A 327 -8.68 -38.32 23.33
#